data_55af6eba8061a666242c3e11176b7fdb
#
_entry.id   55af6eba8061a666242c3e11176b7fdb
#
_cell.length_a   1.000
_cell.length_b   1.000
_cell.length_c   1.000
_cell.angle_alpha   90.00
_cell.angle_beta   90.00
_cell.angle_gamma   90.00
#
_symmetry.space_group_name_H-M   'P 1'
#
loop_
_entity.id
_entity.type
_entity.pdbx_description
1 polymer ?
#
loop_
_entity_poly.entity_id
_entity_poly.type
_entity_poly.pdbx_seq_one_letter_code
_entity_poly.pdbx_strand_id
1 'polypeptide(L)' 'MSIKGKVKWFNPTKGYGFIEREDKQKDVFVHHSAVRAAGLKYLNEGDELTFEVENGEKGPSAVNLQKA' A
#
# COMPACT_ATOMS: atom_id res chain seq x y z
N MET A 1 5.13 -13.48 2.52
CA MET A 1 4.55 -13.68 1.18
C MET A 1 4.09 -12.35 0.62
N SER A 2 4.37 -12.12 -0.66
CA SER A 2 3.93 -10.90 -1.32
C SER A 2 2.50 -11.04 -1.84
N ILE A 3 1.77 -9.96 -1.75
CA ILE A 3 0.41 -9.88 -2.25
C ILE A 3 0.40 -8.80 -3.33
N LYS A 4 -0.30 -9.06 -4.42
CA LYS A 4 -0.42 -8.08 -5.49
C LYS A 4 -1.71 -7.28 -5.31
N GLY A 5 -1.64 -5.99 -5.60
CA GLY A 5 -2.80 -5.14 -5.52
C GLY A 5 -2.63 -3.87 -6.32
N LYS A 6 -3.67 -3.05 -6.32
CA LYS A 6 -3.68 -1.75 -6.98
C LYS A 6 -3.96 -0.66 -5.96
N VAL A 7 -3.30 0.46 -6.15
CA VAL A 7 -3.57 1.64 -5.32
C VAL A 7 -4.98 2.12 -5.61
N LYS A 8 -5.82 2.12 -4.57
CA LYS A 8 -7.17 2.62 -4.69
C LYS A 8 -7.18 4.15 -4.68
N TRP A 9 -6.45 4.72 -3.73
CA TRP A 9 -6.17 6.14 -3.68
C TRP A 9 -5.02 6.37 -2.69
N PHE A 10 -4.34 7.49 -2.86
CA PHE A 10 -3.27 7.88 -1.96
C PHE A 10 -3.26 9.40 -1.86
N ASN A 11 -3.19 9.91 -0.63
CA ASN A 11 -3.14 11.35 -0.39
C ASN A 11 -1.78 11.71 0.18
N PRO A 12 -0.87 12.26 -0.64
CA PRO A 12 0.48 12.60 -0.16
C PRO A 12 0.49 13.72 0.87
N THR A 13 -0.54 14.58 0.87
CA THR A 13 -0.65 15.65 1.85
C THR A 13 -0.95 15.09 3.24
N LYS A 14 -1.85 14.12 3.31
CA LYS A 14 -2.18 13.44 4.57
C LYS A 14 -1.20 12.34 4.90
N GLY A 15 -0.49 11.84 3.90
CA GLY A 15 0.56 10.83 4.09
C GLY A 15 0.06 9.40 4.21
N TYR A 16 -1.08 9.07 3.63
CA TYR A 16 -1.59 7.70 3.64
C TYR A 16 -2.56 7.44 2.50
N GLY A 17 -2.87 6.19 2.30
CA GLY A 17 -3.83 5.77 1.30
C GLY A 17 -4.24 4.32 1.53
N PHE A 18 -4.92 3.76 0.54
CA PHE A 18 -5.39 2.38 0.59
C PHE A 18 -5.08 1.66 -0.70
N ILE A 19 -4.77 0.38 -0.57
CA ILE A 19 -4.48 -0.51 -1.70
C ILE A 19 -5.55 -1.58 -1.73
N GLU A 20 -6.16 -1.77 -2.91
CA GLU A 20 -7.12 -2.83 -3.14
C GLU A 20 -6.34 -4.11 -3.46
N ARG A 21 -6.60 -5.17 -2.69
CA ARG A 21 -5.93 -6.44 -2.88
C ARG A 21 -6.51 -7.19 -4.07
N GLU A 22 -5.64 -7.84 -4.82
CA GLU A 22 -6.05 -8.62 -5.98
C GLU A 22 -6.93 -9.82 -5.59
N ASP A 23 -6.75 -10.33 -4.38
CA ASP A 23 -7.51 -11.48 -3.88
C ASP A 23 -8.90 -11.11 -3.35
N LYS A 24 -9.33 -9.86 -3.55
CA LYS A 24 -10.66 -9.37 -3.16
C LYS A 24 -10.91 -9.32 -1.67
N GLN A 25 -9.88 -9.38 -0.87
CA GLN A 25 -10.01 -9.18 0.57
C GLN A 25 -10.04 -7.69 0.88
N LYS A 26 -10.16 -7.35 2.16
CA LYS A 26 -10.27 -5.95 2.58
C LYS A 26 -9.09 -5.12 2.11
N ASP A 27 -9.36 -3.85 1.80
CA ASP A 27 -8.32 -2.91 1.44
C ASP A 27 -7.27 -2.82 2.54
N VAL A 28 -6.03 -2.58 2.13
CA VAL A 28 -4.91 -2.50 3.06
C VAL A 28 -4.48 -1.05 3.17
N PHE A 29 -4.29 -0.59 4.40
CA PHE A 29 -3.79 0.75 4.67
C PHE A 29 -2.31 0.84 4.26
N VAL A 30 -1.92 1.96 3.65
CA VAL A 30 -0.51 2.22 3.34
C VAL A 30 -0.14 3.61 3.84
N HIS A 31 0.92 3.68 4.63
CA HIS A 31 1.43 4.94 5.15
C HIS A 31 2.58 5.44 4.28
N HIS A 32 2.76 6.77 4.23
CA HIS A 32 3.82 7.34 3.39
C HIS A 32 5.21 6.85 3.78
N SER A 33 5.42 6.49 5.04
CA SER A 33 6.70 5.96 5.48
C SER A 33 7.05 4.65 4.78
N ALA A 34 6.03 3.79 4.52
CA ALA A 34 6.24 2.54 3.78
C ALA A 34 6.56 2.84 2.31
N VAL A 35 5.93 3.86 1.75
CA VAL A 35 6.20 4.29 0.38
C VAL A 35 7.65 4.78 0.26
N ARG A 36 8.10 5.58 1.19
CA ARG A 36 9.47 6.10 1.19
C ARG A 36 10.49 5.00 1.43
N ALA A 37 10.18 4.07 2.31
CA ALA A 37 11.07 2.93 2.58
C ALA A 37 11.28 2.08 1.34
N ALA A 38 10.31 2.06 0.43
CA ALA A 38 10.41 1.35 -0.82
C ALA A 38 11.14 2.15 -1.91
N GLY A 39 11.59 3.36 -1.59
CA GLY A 39 12.26 4.22 -2.56
C GLY A 39 11.31 4.99 -3.45
N LEU A 40 10.05 5.02 -3.11
CA LEU A 40 9.03 5.73 -3.89
C LEU A 40 8.74 7.08 -3.24
N LYS A 41 8.26 8.03 -4.02
CA LYS A 41 7.90 9.35 -3.50
C LYS A 41 6.44 9.43 -3.16
N TYR A 42 5.61 8.81 -3.97
CA TYR A 42 4.15 8.78 -3.79
C TYR A 42 3.59 7.64 -4.63
N LEU A 43 2.31 7.37 -4.43
CA LEU A 43 1.61 6.35 -5.21
C LEU A 43 0.50 7.04 -6.00
N ASN A 44 0.27 6.55 -7.22
CA ASN A 44 -0.81 7.03 -8.07
C ASN A 44 -1.96 6.03 -8.04
N GLU A 45 -3.17 6.54 -8.15
CA GLU A 45 -4.35 5.70 -8.25
C GLU A 45 -4.19 4.75 -9.45
N GLY A 46 -4.43 3.47 -9.18
CA GLY A 46 -4.31 2.43 -10.21
C GLY A 46 -2.93 1.81 -10.34
N ASP A 47 -1.93 2.30 -9.61
CA ASP A 47 -0.59 1.69 -9.65
C ASP A 47 -0.66 0.27 -9.12
N GLU A 48 0.00 -0.64 -9.82
CA GLU A 48 0.08 -2.04 -9.39
C GLU A 48 1.33 -2.23 -8.54
N LEU A 49 1.14 -2.86 -7.40
CA LEU A 49 2.21 -3.08 -6.44
C LEU A 49 2.16 -4.50 -5.92
N THR A 50 3.31 -4.97 -5.44
CA THR A 50 3.35 -6.14 -4.56
C THR A 50 3.75 -5.63 -3.18
N PHE A 51 3.22 -6.26 -2.15
CA PHE A 51 3.46 -5.83 -0.78
C PHE A 51 3.21 -6.97 0.19
N GLU A 52 3.66 -6.78 1.41
CA GLU A 52 3.34 -7.69 2.50
C GLU A 52 2.38 -6.98 3.43
N VAL A 53 1.63 -7.75 4.20
CA VAL A 53 0.66 -7.20 5.15
C VAL A 53 1.17 -7.39 6.57
N GLU A 54 1.19 -6.31 7.32
CA GLU A 54 1.56 -6.32 8.72
C GLU A 54 0.38 -5.79 9.53
N ASN A 55 0.00 -6.51 10.58
CA ASN A 55 -1.09 -6.06 11.45
C ASN A 55 -0.56 -5.04 12.45
N GLY A 56 -1.08 -3.82 12.35
CA GLY A 56 -0.73 -2.74 13.25
C GLY A 56 -1.92 -2.29 14.07
N GLU A 57 -1.76 -1.22 14.81
CA GLU A 57 -2.81 -0.67 15.66
C GLU A 57 -4.06 -0.26 14.87
N LYS A 58 -3.87 0.16 13.63
CA LYS A 58 -4.97 0.60 12.77
C LYS A 58 -5.49 -0.50 11.86
N GLY A 59 -5.06 -1.74 12.08
CA GLY A 59 -5.43 -2.87 11.26
C GLY A 59 -4.32 -3.25 10.28
N PRO A 60 -4.64 -4.01 9.23
CA PRO A 60 -3.62 -4.46 8.29
C PRO A 60 -3.03 -3.28 7.49
N SER A 61 -1.70 -3.23 7.43
CA SER A 61 -0.99 -2.22 6.65
C SER A 61 -0.01 -2.85 5.69
N ALA A 62 0.19 -2.18 4.55
CA ALA A 62 1.11 -2.65 3.53
C ALA A 62 2.53 -2.23 3.88
N VAL A 63 3.45 -3.20 3.78
CA VAL A 63 4.88 -2.96 4.00
C VAL A 63 5.65 -3.64 2.88
N ASN A 64 6.93 -3.29 2.75
CA ASN A 64 7.81 -3.87 1.73
C ASN A 64 7.20 -3.74 0.33
N LEU A 65 6.80 -2.52 -0.01
CA LEU A 65 6.17 -2.24 -1.29
C LEU A 65 7.16 -2.38 -2.44
N GLN A 66 6.71 -2.97 -3.55
CA GLN A 66 7.48 -3.03 -4.78
C GLN A 66 6.52 -2.81 -5.94
N LYS A 67 7.00 -2.16 -6.98
CA LYS A 67 6.20 -2.03 -8.19
C LYS A 67 6.08 -3.39 -8.87
N ALA A 68 4.88 -3.72 -9.26
CA ALA A 68 4.63 -4.98 -9.93
C ALA A 68 5.04 -4.92 -11.39
#